data_134473d08c5141cafc40e5b13363b729
#
_entry.id   134473d08c5141cafc40e5b13363b729
#
_cell.length_a   1.000
_cell.length_b   1.000
_cell.length_c   1.000
_cell.angle_alpha   90.00
_cell.angle_beta   90.00
_cell.angle_gamma   90.00
#
_symmetry.space_group_name_H-M   'P 1'
#
loop_
_entity.id
_entity.type
_entity.pdbx_description
1 polymer ?
#
loop_
_entity_poly.entity_id
_entity_poly.type
_entity_poly.pdbx_seq_one_letter_code
_entity_poly.pdbx_strand_id
1 'polypeptide(L)'
;MTIMNLSLHSHRLVMTLFTLCVAPMALMGQKITVAQPTIDCGQVQYRRPVTVQFEARNQSGRPITIAKVRSSCGCTVASYPSQAIANGKTFKVSAVYDARQLGHFQKELALYVDGGNKPVYLTLRGVVVEEVIDYTGDFPLELGDLRVDKTDVEYDDVNRGERPFFRINILNPTSKAVSPQVMHLPNYLEAQVSPSTIAAGRPGVVTLTLLSDKLRDFGLTQTTIYLGSNPGERVSADKAIEVSAVLLPSFKNITDATRQYAPKMSLSATYLDLGSFAGKKKKRGEIIITNNGRTDLEIRNIQMFTAGLEVSLSTRKIAPGASARLRVTAVASALHKVRTRPRILMITNDPDKAKVVIAVDVKR
;
A
#
# COMPACT_ATOMS: atom_id res chain seq x y z
N MET A 1 -13.81 -67.23 -63.23
CA MET A 1 -15.12 -66.96 -63.81
C MET A 1 -15.54 -65.63 -63.26
N THR A 2 -15.63 -64.54 -63.85
CA THR A 2 -15.80 -64.03 -65.19
C THR A 2 -15.17 -62.65 -65.26
N ILE A 3 -14.45 -62.38 -66.28
CA ILE A 3 -13.89 -61.14 -66.76
C ILE A 3 -14.98 -60.09 -66.96
N MET A 4 -14.73 -58.81 -66.75
CA MET A 4 -15.05 -57.82 -67.79
C MET A 4 -14.42 -56.47 -67.56
N ASN A 5 -13.71 -56.11 -68.58
CA ASN A 5 -13.12 -54.85 -68.95
C ASN A 5 -14.09 -53.67 -69.09
N LEU A 6 -13.51 -52.51 -69.14
CA LEU A 6 -13.81 -51.29 -69.91
C LEU A 6 -13.99 -50.10 -68.97
N SER A 7 -13.54 -48.93 -69.20
CA SER A 7 -12.93 -48.22 -70.36
C SER A 7 -12.50 -46.85 -69.87
N LEU A 8 -11.35 -46.38 -70.36
CA LEU A 8 -10.89 -45.02 -70.26
C LEU A 8 -11.91 -44.02 -70.80
N HIS A 9 -12.21 -42.99 -70.03
CA HIS A 9 -12.68 -41.72 -70.60
C HIS A 9 -11.92 -40.58 -69.96
N SER A 10 -11.07 -39.94 -70.74
CA SER A 10 -10.35 -38.72 -70.46
C SER A 10 -11.33 -37.54 -70.39
N HIS A 11 -11.47 -36.95 -69.23
CA HIS A 11 -12.01 -35.58 -69.10
C HIS A 11 -10.89 -34.66 -68.73
N ARG A 12 -10.47 -33.85 -69.70
CA ARG A 12 -9.65 -32.65 -69.49
C ARG A 12 -10.43 -31.68 -68.60
N LEU A 13 -10.03 -31.59 -67.33
CA LEU A 13 -10.52 -30.56 -66.42
C LEU A 13 -9.67 -29.30 -66.68
N VAL A 14 -10.28 -28.31 -67.30
CA VAL A 14 -9.77 -26.96 -67.47
C VAL A 14 -9.70 -26.32 -66.09
N MET A 15 -8.50 -26.20 -65.53
CA MET A 15 -8.22 -25.51 -64.25
C MET A 15 -8.16 -24.01 -64.52
N THR A 16 -9.30 -23.31 -64.41
CA THR A 16 -9.37 -21.84 -64.38
C THR A 16 -8.73 -21.33 -63.11
N LEU A 17 -7.52 -20.79 -63.26
CA LEU A 17 -6.76 -20.10 -62.20
C LEU A 17 -7.49 -18.80 -61.85
N PHE A 18 -8.29 -18.82 -60.77
CA PHE A 18 -8.91 -17.62 -60.21
C PHE A 18 -7.86 -16.93 -59.38
N THR A 19 -7.14 -15.99 -59.98
CA THR A 19 -6.19 -15.10 -59.30
C THR A 19 -6.99 -14.17 -58.41
N LEU A 20 -7.11 -14.55 -57.08
CA LEU A 20 -7.68 -13.70 -56.07
C LEU A 20 -6.72 -12.51 -55.81
N CYS A 21 -7.04 -11.40 -56.40
CA CYS A 21 -6.32 -10.13 -56.19
C CYS A 21 -6.63 -9.68 -54.76
N VAL A 22 -5.84 -10.11 -53.77
CA VAL A 22 -5.85 -9.56 -52.41
C VAL A 22 -5.24 -8.18 -52.50
N ALA A 23 -6.10 -7.18 -52.69
CA ALA A 23 -5.72 -5.79 -52.50
C ALA A 23 -5.18 -5.65 -51.06
N PRO A 24 -4.00 -5.10 -50.82
CA PRO A 24 -3.56 -4.80 -49.47
C PRO A 24 -4.55 -3.78 -48.90
N MET A 25 -5.37 -4.18 -47.93
CA MET A 25 -6.02 -3.22 -47.04
C MET A 25 -4.93 -2.42 -46.39
N ALA A 26 -4.65 -1.23 -46.90
CA ALA A 26 -3.84 -0.26 -46.23
C ALA A 26 -4.49 -0.02 -44.86
N LEU A 27 -3.91 -0.58 -43.81
CA LEU A 27 -4.21 -0.14 -42.43
C LEU A 27 -4.01 1.38 -42.45
N MET A 28 -5.10 2.12 -42.39
CA MET A 28 -5.04 3.57 -42.19
C MET A 28 -4.48 3.80 -40.77
N GLY A 29 -3.15 3.74 -40.63
CA GLY A 29 -2.42 4.11 -39.43
C GLY A 29 -2.82 5.51 -38.99
N GLN A 30 -2.86 5.75 -37.71
CA GLN A 30 -3.10 7.06 -37.15
C GLN A 30 -2.11 8.05 -37.79
N LYS A 31 -2.63 9.14 -38.33
CA LYS A 31 -1.82 10.17 -39.01
C LYS A 31 -0.83 10.88 -38.09
N ILE A 32 -1.07 10.78 -36.76
CA ILE A 32 -0.25 11.38 -35.70
C ILE A 32 -0.01 10.33 -34.63
N THR A 33 1.23 10.20 -34.19
CA THR A 33 1.59 9.45 -32.98
C THR A 33 1.98 10.43 -31.88
N VAL A 34 1.56 10.12 -30.65
CA VAL A 34 1.88 10.89 -29.44
C VAL A 34 2.64 9.97 -28.51
N ALA A 35 3.85 10.39 -28.09
CA ALA A 35 4.69 9.59 -27.23
C ALA A 35 4.04 9.31 -25.87
N GLN A 36 3.39 10.33 -25.32
CA GLN A 36 2.69 10.26 -24.06
C GLN A 36 1.33 10.97 -24.20
N PRO A 37 0.25 10.26 -24.55
CA PRO A 37 -1.05 10.85 -24.77
C PRO A 37 -1.77 11.28 -23.47
N THR A 38 -1.32 10.80 -22.33
CA THR A 38 -1.82 11.19 -21.00
C THR A 38 -0.66 11.74 -20.16
N ILE A 39 -0.82 12.94 -19.63
CA ILE A 39 0.12 13.58 -18.70
C ILE A 39 -0.56 13.71 -17.34
N ASP A 40 0.12 13.16 -16.31
CA ASP A 40 -0.27 13.35 -14.92
C ASP A 40 0.45 14.57 -14.35
N CYS A 41 -0.32 15.58 -13.94
CA CYS A 41 0.19 16.83 -13.38
C CYS A 41 0.52 16.70 -11.88
N GLY A 42 0.16 15.58 -11.24
CA GLY A 42 0.26 15.41 -9.80
C GLY A 42 -0.58 16.42 -9.03
N GLN A 43 -0.02 16.95 -7.95
CA GLN A 43 -0.64 18.04 -7.19
C GLN A 43 -0.45 19.39 -7.93
N VAL A 44 -1.53 20.11 -8.10
CA VAL A 44 -1.55 21.46 -8.68
C VAL A 44 -2.14 22.42 -7.65
N GLN A 45 -1.48 23.54 -7.40
CA GLN A 45 -1.98 24.50 -6.42
C GLN A 45 -3.23 25.22 -6.95
N TYR A 46 -4.22 25.36 -6.08
CA TYR A 46 -5.46 26.07 -6.38
C TYR A 46 -5.19 27.48 -6.94
N ARG A 47 -5.86 27.82 -8.04
CA ARG A 47 -5.70 29.09 -8.79
C ARG A 47 -4.30 29.32 -9.35
N ARG A 48 -3.42 28.33 -9.39
CA ARG A 48 -2.15 28.39 -10.12
C ARG A 48 -2.26 27.57 -11.40
N PRO A 49 -2.34 28.20 -12.58
CA PRO A 49 -2.44 27.48 -13.84
C PRO A 49 -1.25 26.55 -14.05
N VAL A 50 -1.52 25.34 -14.53
CA VAL A 50 -0.49 24.37 -14.91
C VAL A 50 -0.42 24.27 -16.43
N THR A 51 0.80 24.31 -16.96
CA THR A 51 1.07 24.14 -18.40
C THR A 51 1.71 22.78 -18.64
N VAL A 52 1.13 22.01 -19.55
CA VAL A 52 1.68 20.72 -20.02
C VAL A 52 1.98 20.81 -21.51
N GLN A 53 2.94 20.01 -21.98
CA GLN A 53 3.31 19.91 -23.39
C GLN A 53 3.25 18.45 -23.85
N PHE A 54 2.43 18.19 -24.86
CA PHE A 54 2.35 16.91 -25.55
C PHE A 54 3.26 16.94 -26.77
N GLU A 55 4.14 15.98 -26.87
CA GLU A 55 5.01 15.81 -28.03
C GLU A 55 4.35 14.82 -29.00
N ALA A 56 4.07 15.31 -30.21
CA ALA A 56 3.41 14.56 -31.25
C ALA A 56 4.27 14.54 -32.51
N ARG A 57 4.14 13.48 -33.31
CA ARG A 57 4.89 13.30 -34.57
C ARG A 57 3.94 13.05 -35.73
N ASN A 58 4.16 13.75 -36.84
CA ASN A 58 3.44 13.51 -38.08
C ASN A 58 3.97 12.24 -38.77
N GLN A 59 3.12 11.25 -38.91
CA GLN A 59 3.40 9.98 -39.61
C GLN A 59 2.41 9.71 -40.75
N SER A 60 1.83 10.77 -41.30
CA SER A 60 0.76 10.65 -42.32
C SER A 60 1.25 10.42 -43.73
N GLY A 61 2.58 10.45 -43.99
CA GLY A 61 3.17 10.38 -45.30
C GLY A 61 3.19 11.68 -46.07
N ARG A 62 2.55 12.78 -45.57
CA ARG A 62 2.45 14.11 -46.17
C ARG A 62 2.54 15.22 -45.13
N PRO A 63 2.79 16.46 -45.50
CA PRO A 63 2.61 17.60 -44.59
C PRO A 63 1.15 17.68 -44.10
N ILE A 64 0.96 18.00 -42.82
CA ILE A 64 -0.35 18.21 -42.18
C ILE A 64 -0.41 19.58 -41.53
N THR A 65 -1.62 20.14 -41.42
CA THR A 65 -1.92 21.31 -40.60
C THR A 65 -2.89 20.92 -39.47
N ILE A 66 -2.71 21.47 -38.28
CA ILE A 66 -3.67 21.29 -37.20
C ILE A 66 -4.86 22.20 -37.49
N ALA A 67 -6.01 21.61 -37.80
CA ALA A 67 -7.21 22.35 -38.15
C ALA A 67 -7.83 23.04 -36.91
N LYS A 68 -7.87 22.30 -35.78
CA LYS A 68 -8.35 22.82 -34.48
C LYS A 68 -7.97 21.88 -33.36
N VAL A 69 -7.93 22.43 -32.14
CA VAL A 69 -7.91 21.64 -30.88
C VAL A 69 -9.14 22.04 -30.07
N ARG A 70 -9.95 21.09 -29.66
CA ARG A 70 -11.11 21.31 -28.80
C ARG A 70 -10.80 20.78 -27.39
N SER A 71 -11.01 21.60 -26.39
CA SER A 71 -10.94 21.24 -24.99
C SER A 71 -12.29 20.73 -24.50
N SER A 72 -12.29 19.78 -23.54
CA SER A 72 -13.48 19.28 -22.85
C SER A 72 -14.15 20.33 -21.95
N CYS A 73 -13.47 21.44 -21.62
CA CYS A 73 -13.99 22.55 -20.81
C CYS A 73 -13.36 23.88 -21.21
N GLY A 74 -14.00 25.01 -20.84
CA GLY A 74 -13.42 26.34 -20.96
C GLY A 74 -12.26 26.64 -19.99
N CYS A 75 -12.00 25.76 -19.06
CA CYS A 75 -10.94 25.83 -18.05
C CYS A 75 -9.56 25.37 -18.57
N THR A 76 -9.48 24.94 -19.84
CA THR A 76 -8.24 24.50 -20.47
C THR A 76 -8.09 25.13 -21.84
N VAL A 77 -7.00 25.86 -22.03
CA VAL A 77 -6.65 26.52 -23.29
C VAL A 77 -5.48 25.79 -23.94
N ALA A 78 -5.63 25.48 -25.23
CA ALA A 78 -4.58 24.84 -26.02
C ALA A 78 -3.87 25.81 -26.95
N SER A 79 -2.57 25.61 -27.12
CA SER A 79 -1.77 26.26 -28.17
C SER A 79 -1.02 25.23 -29.00
N TYR A 80 -0.92 25.45 -30.31
CA TYR A 80 -0.35 24.49 -31.26
C TYR A 80 0.19 25.21 -32.48
N PRO A 81 1.09 24.60 -33.28
CA PRO A 81 1.62 25.17 -34.49
C PRO A 81 0.52 25.44 -35.52
N SER A 82 0.50 26.66 -36.09
CA SER A 82 -0.41 27.06 -37.20
C SER A 82 0.15 26.73 -38.58
N GLN A 83 1.46 26.47 -38.67
CA GLN A 83 2.14 26.15 -39.94
C GLN A 83 2.05 24.64 -40.26
N ALA A 84 2.24 24.31 -41.56
CA ALA A 84 2.26 22.92 -42.00
C ALA A 84 3.46 22.16 -41.40
N ILE A 85 3.19 21.00 -40.85
CA ILE A 85 4.15 20.11 -40.21
C ILE A 85 4.52 19.02 -41.20
N ALA A 86 5.77 19.01 -41.66
CA ALA A 86 6.25 18.02 -42.63
C ALA A 86 6.17 16.56 -42.07
N ASN A 87 6.06 15.60 -42.99
CA ASN A 87 6.07 14.20 -42.60
C ASN A 87 7.34 13.82 -41.84
N GLY A 88 7.20 13.04 -40.78
CA GLY A 88 8.28 12.62 -39.90
C GLY A 88 8.72 13.66 -38.86
N LYS A 89 8.22 14.90 -38.93
CA LYS A 89 8.57 15.95 -37.96
C LYS A 89 7.75 15.87 -36.69
N THR A 90 8.40 16.20 -35.58
CA THR A 90 7.83 16.32 -34.25
C THR A 90 7.34 17.75 -34.02
N PHE A 91 6.24 17.90 -33.31
CA PHE A 91 5.66 19.19 -32.93
C PHE A 91 5.08 19.10 -31.50
N LYS A 92 4.81 20.25 -30.90
CA LYS A 92 4.29 20.33 -29.53
C LYS A 92 2.88 20.92 -29.53
N VAL A 93 2.01 20.33 -28.72
CA VAL A 93 0.71 20.87 -28.35
C VAL A 93 0.78 21.21 -26.87
N SER A 94 0.64 22.48 -26.51
CA SER A 94 0.63 22.92 -25.13
C SER A 94 -0.80 23.08 -24.64
N ALA A 95 -1.05 22.71 -23.39
CA ALA A 95 -2.34 22.94 -22.73
C ALA A 95 -2.12 23.63 -21.38
N VAL A 96 -2.92 24.66 -21.13
CA VAL A 96 -2.94 25.40 -19.86
C VAL A 96 -4.25 25.13 -19.17
N TYR A 97 -4.21 24.49 -17.99
CA TYR A 97 -5.37 24.29 -17.13
C TYR A 97 -5.36 25.31 -15.99
N ASP A 98 -6.48 25.98 -15.72
CA ASP A 98 -6.57 27.14 -14.81
C ASP A 98 -6.61 26.80 -13.32
N ALA A 99 -6.78 25.50 -12.97
CA ALA A 99 -6.79 24.96 -11.60
C ALA A 99 -7.76 25.68 -10.63
N ARG A 100 -8.93 26.11 -11.10
CA ARG A 100 -9.92 26.84 -10.28
C ARG A 100 -10.92 25.94 -9.55
N GLN A 101 -10.78 24.63 -9.63
CA GLN A 101 -11.67 23.68 -8.96
C GLN A 101 -10.83 22.71 -8.14
N LEU A 102 -11.05 22.68 -6.83
CA LEU A 102 -10.39 21.72 -5.92
C LEU A 102 -10.80 20.27 -6.21
N GLY A 103 -9.88 19.34 -5.96
CA GLY A 103 -10.09 17.91 -6.14
C GLY A 103 -9.50 17.37 -7.45
N HIS A 104 -9.82 16.12 -7.75
CA HIS A 104 -9.31 15.44 -8.94
C HIS A 104 -9.85 16.07 -10.23
N PHE A 105 -8.98 16.17 -11.23
CA PHE A 105 -9.37 16.61 -12.56
C PHE A 105 -8.82 15.66 -13.62
N GLN A 106 -9.60 15.52 -14.70
CA GLN A 106 -9.19 14.92 -15.96
C GLN A 106 -9.76 15.80 -17.07
N LYS A 107 -8.90 16.33 -17.92
CA LYS A 107 -9.27 17.19 -19.06
C LYS A 107 -8.76 16.56 -20.34
N GLU A 108 -9.58 16.61 -21.38
CA GLU A 108 -9.25 16.05 -22.69
C GLU A 108 -9.19 17.15 -23.74
N LEU A 109 -8.21 17.03 -24.62
CA LEU A 109 -8.07 17.83 -25.82
C LEU A 109 -8.25 16.92 -27.04
N ALA A 110 -9.18 17.25 -27.91
CA ALA A 110 -9.37 16.59 -29.20
C ALA A 110 -8.63 17.37 -30.29
N LEU A 111 -7.52 16.80 -30.77
CA LEU A 111 -6.67 17.36 -31.82
C LEU A 111 -7.15 16.90 -33.19
N TYR A 112 -7.58 17.83 -34.03
CA TYR A 112 -8.03 17.58 -35.40
C TYR A 112 -6.99 18.07 -36.39
N VAL A 113 -6.66 17.25 -37.37
CA VAL A 113 -5.79 17.61 -38.48
C VAL A 113 -6.59 17.75 -39.78
N ASP A 114 -6.04 18.50 -40.73
CA ASP A 114 -6.63 18.67 -42.04
C ASP A 114 -6.86 17.32 -42.77
N GLY A 115 -8.03 17.18 -43.37
CA GLY A 115 -8.42 15.93 -44.07
C GLY A 115 -8.55 14.69 -43.17
N GLY A 116 -8.61 14.89 -41.83
CA GLY A 116 -8.87 13.83 -40.86
C GLY A 116 -10.21 13.97 -40.18
N ASN A 117 -11.03 12.90 -40.17
CA ASN A 117 -12.34 12.89 -39.51
C ASN A 117 -12.30 12.44 -38.05
N LYS A 118 -11.20 11.81 -37.61
CA LYS A 118 -11.03 11.30 -36.23
C LYS A 118 -9.99 12.14 -35.49
N PRO A 119 -10.31 12.65 -34.29
CA PRO A 119 -9.34 13.40 -33.48
C PRO A 119 -8.34 12.45 -32.82
N VAL A 120 -7.19 12.97 -32.48
CA VAL A 120 -6.25 12.38 -31.52
C VAL A 120 -6.55 13.00 -30.16
N TYR A 121 -6.77 12.15 -29.15
CA TYR A 121 -7.07 12.62 -27.80
C TYR A 121 -5.79 12.75 -26.99
N LEU A 122 -5.67 13.89 -26.29
CA LEU A 122 -4.60 14.20 -25.35
C LEU A 122 -5.25 14.45 -24.00
N THR A 123 -4.78 13.78 -22.95
CA THR A 123 -5.38 13.86 -21.62
C THR A 123 -4.38 14.46 -20.63
N LEU A 124 -4.82 15.43 -19.84
CA LEU A 124 -4.12 15.87 -18.65
C LEU A 124 -4.99 15.59 -17.43
N ARG A 125 -4.37 15.07 -16.37
CA ARG A 125 -5.05 14.72 -15.12
C ARG A 125 -4.20 15.11 -13.92
N GLY A 126 -4.81 15.20 -12.75
CA GLY A 126 -4.12 15.51 -11.50
C GLY A 126 -5.12 15.79 -10.39
N VAL A 127 -4.63 16.40 -9.32
CA VAL A 127 -5.44 16.87 -8.21
C VAL A 127 -5.11 18.31 -7.88
N VAL A 128 -6.13 19.17 -7.81
CA VAL A 128 -5.97 20.56 -7.35
C VAL A 128 -6.11 20.57 -5.84
N VAL A 129 -5.09 21.10 -5.16
CA VAL A 129 -4.99 21.20 -3.70
C VAL A 129 -4.81 22.66 -3.29
N GLU A 130 -5.24 23.04 -2.09
CA GLU A 130 -5.04 24.41 -1.58
C GLU A 130 -3.56 24.73 -1.42
N GLU A 131 -2.81 23.75 -0.89
CA GLU A 131 -1.36 23.84 -0.70
C GLU A 131 -0.69 22.60 -1.29
N VAL A 132 0.31 22.82 -2.15
CA VAL A 132 1.16 21.75 -2.67
C VAL A 132 2.12 21.36 -1.56
N ILE A 133 1.98 20.16 -1.06
CA ILE A 133 2.94 19.62 -0.08
C ILE A 133 4.21 19.27 -0.86
N ASP A 134 5.26 20.04 -0.64
CA ASP A 134 6.59 19.74 -1.18
C ASP A 134 7.24 18.68 -0.28
N TYR A 135 7.31 17.47 -0.78
CA TYR A 135 7.89 16.34 -0.07
C TYR A 135 9.40 16.21 -0.28
N THR A 136 10.06 17.17 -0.92
CA THR A 136 11.52 17.17 -1.11
C THR A 136 12.22 17.41 0.23
N GLY A 137 12.49 16.35 0.96
CA GLY A 137 13.11 16.36 2.28
C GLY A 137 12.49 15.37 3.26
N ASP A 138 11.23 14.98 3.04
CA ASP A 138 10.45 14.12 3.95
C ASP A 138 10.56 12.62 3.63
N PHE A 139 11.45 12.21 2.72
CA PHE A 139 11.65 10.83 2.29
C PHE A 139 13.10 10.38 2.54
N PRO A 140 13.52 10.27 3.80
CA PRO A 140 14.92 9.97 4.14
C PRO A 140 15.31 8.53 3.84
N LEU A 141 14.32 7.62 3.73
CA LEU A 141 14.57 6.18 3.64
C LEU A 141 14.41 5.71 2.19
N GLU A 142 15.31 4.81 1.78
CA GLU A 142 15.21 4.08 0.52
C GLU A 142 14.44 2.79 0.74
N LEU A 143 13.51 2.49 -0.18
CA LEU A 143 12.69 1.29 -0.16
C LEU A 143 12.61 0.71 -1.60
N GLY A 144 13.54 -0.16 -1.96
CA GLY A 144 13.75 -0.58 -3.34
C GLY A 144 14.04 0.62 -4.23
N ASP A 145 13.27 0.80 -5.31
CA ASP A 145 13.39 1.96 -6.23
C ASP A 145 12.63 3.20 -5.75
N LEU A 146 11.95 3.13 -4.61
CA LEU A 146 11.17 4.23 -4.03
C LEU A 146 11.90 4.87 -2.86
N ARG A 147 11.47 6.07 -2.49
CA ARG A 147 11.84 6.69 -1.21
C ARG A 147 10.60 6.86 -0.35
N VAL A 148 10.75 6.72 0.96
CA VAL A 148 9.63 6.75 1.92
C VAL A 148 9.97 7.57 3.16
N ASP A 149 8.92 8.02 3.86
CA ASP A 149 9.05 8.72 5.13
C ASP A 149 9.31 7.75 6.31
N LYS A 150 8.85 6.49 6.19
CA LYS A 150 9.01 5.46 7.23
C LYS A 150 8.93 4.05 6.65
N THR A 151 9.56 3.10 7.35
CA THR A 151 9.53 1.66 7.03
C THR A 151 8.97 0.82 8.18
N ASP A 152 8.46 1.48 9.22
CA ASP A 152 7.79 0.88 10.35
C ASP A 152 6.41 1.49 10.57
N VAL A 153 5.43 0.67 10.90
CA VAL A 153 4.05 1.06 11.19
C VAL A 153 3.62 0.38 12.48
N GLU A 154 3.35 1.17 13.48
CA GLU A 154 2.92 0.69 14.79
C GLU A 154 1.46 1.11 15.07
N TYR A 155 0.54 0.13 15.10
CA TYR A 155 -0.82 0.31 15.58
C TYR A 155 -0.85 0.04 17.08
N ASP A 156 -0.64 1.09 17.88
CA ASP A 156 -0.66 0.97 19.34
C ASP A 156 -2.09 0.90 19.85
N ASP A 157 -2.33 0.03 20.86
CA ASP A 157 -3.54 -0.04 21.68
C ASP A 157 -4.86 -0.03 20.88
N VAL A 158 -4.99 -0.92 19.92
CA VAL A 158 -6.18 -1.06 19.08
C VAL A 158 -7.21 -1.96 19.75
N ASN A 159 -8.40 -1.45 20.01
CA ASN A 159 -9.49 -2.27 20.53
C ASN A 159 -10.10 -3.12 19.41
N ARG A 160 -10.51 -4.35 19.76
CA ARG A 160 -11.19 -5.22 18.80
C ARG A 160 -12.46 -4.53 18.24
N GLY A 161 -12.60 -4.51 16.93
CA GLY A 161 -13.67 -3.83 16.21
C GLY A 161 -13.33 -2.43 15.73
N GLU A 162 -12.13 -1.93 15.99
CA GLU A 162 -11.61 -0.69 15.42
C GLU A 162 -10.89 -0.94 14.09
N ARG A 163 -10.84 0.09 13.24
CA ARG A 163 -10.20 0.05 11.93
C ARG A 163 -9.28 1.27 11.75
N PRO A 164 -8.22 1.37 12.56
CA PRO A 164 -7.26 2.46 12.37
C PRO A 164 -6.50 2.32 11.07
N PHE A 165 -6.05 3.45 10.53
CA PHE A 165 -5.22 3.47 9.34
C PHE A 165 -3.93 4.25 9.57
N PHE A 166 -2.90 3.89 8.83
CA PHE A 166 -1.61 4.58 8.76
C PHE A 166 -1.32 5.00 7.34
N ARG A 167 -0.60 6.11 7.18
CA ARG A 167 -0.13 6.59 5.89
C ARG A 167 1.39 6.53 5.85
N ILE A 168 1.90 5.97 4.76
CA ILE A 168 3.31 6.01 4.40
C ILE A 168 3.40 6.89 3.16
N ASN A 169 4.09 8.00 3.27
CA ASN A 169 4.35 8.84 2.12
C ASN A 169 5.49 8.22 1.29
N ILE A 170 5.31 8.18 -0.01
CA ILE A 170 6.26 7.60 -0.95
C ILE A 170 6.60 8.60 -2.04
N LEU A 171 7.84 8.58 -2.52
CA LEU A 171 8.32 9.36 -3.65
C LEU A 171 8.85 8.40 -4.72
N ASN A 172 8.49 8.66 -5.95
CA ASN A 172 9.12 8.02 -7.10
C ASN A 172 10.32 8.85 -7.57
N PRO A 173 11.56 8.52 -7.20
CA PRO A 173 12.74 9.26 -7.62
C PRO A 173 13.21 8.90 -9.03
N THR A 174 12.60 7.89 -9.66
CA THR A 174 13.01 7.39 -10.97
C THR A 174 12.58 8.29 -12.11
N SER A 175 13.15 8.07 -13.29
CA SER A 175 12.79 8.83 -14.51
C SER A 175 11.53 8.31 -15.22
N LYS A 176 10.90 7.26 -14.70
CA LYS A 176 9.70 6.62 -15.28
C LYS A 176 8.55 6.64 -14.29
N ALA A 177 7.32 6.59 -14.79
CA ALA A 177 6.16 6.36 -13.93
C ALA A 177 6.21 4.93 -13.35
N VAL A 178 5.79 4.80 -12.09
CA VAL A 178 5.71 3.53 -11.35
C VAL A 178 4.28 3.27 -10.89
N SER A 179 3.92 2.00 -10.68
CA SER A 179 2.61 1.58 -10.16
C SER A 179 2.82 0.73 -8.90
N PRO A 180 3.07 1.35 -7.74
CA PRO A 180 3.49 0.63 -6.55
C PRO A 180 2.43 -0.37 -6.08
N GLN A 181 2.89 -1.51 -5.60
CA GLN A 181 2.04 -2.58 -5.08
C GLN A 181 2.56 -3.09 -3.74
N VAL A 182 1.64 -3.20 -2.77
CA VAL A 182 1.94 -3.84 -1.49
C VAL A 182 1.81 -5.35 -1.65
N MET A 183 2.85 -6.06 -1.25
CA MET A 183 2.98 -7.52 -1.35
C MET A 183 2.99 -8.17 0.03
N HIS A 184 2.64 -9.47 0.11
CA HIS A 184 2.53 -10.27 1.33
C HIS A 184 1.60 -9.65 2.39
N LEU A 185 0.52 -9.03 1.91
CA LEU A 185 -0.48 -8.41 2.77
C LEU A 185 -1.30 -9.49 3.49
N PRO A 186 -1.26 -9.56 4.82
CA PRO A 186 -2.07 -10.51 5.57
C PRO A 186 -3.55 -10.10 5.54
N ASN A 187 -4.46 -11.02 5.81
CA ASN A 187 -5.90 -10.80 5.72
C ASN A 187 -6.47 -9.75 6.70
N TYR A 188 -5.70 -9.40 7.73
CA TYR A 188 -6.06 -8.35 8.69
C TYR A 188 -5.54 -6.95 8.32
N LEU A 189 -4.85 -6.80 7.17
CA LEU A 189 -4.45 -5.51 6.63
C LEU A 189 -5.08 -5.29 5.25
N GLU A 190 -5.50 -4.06 5.00
CA GLU A 190 -5.87 -3.54 3.68
C GLU A 190 -4.87 -2.46 3.29
N ALA A 191 -4.50 -2.43 2.01
CA ALA A 191 -3.57 -1.43 1.48
C ALA A 191 -4.17 -0.74 0.27
N GLN A 192 -4.00 0.57 0.19
CA GLN A 192 -4.37 1.39 -0.95
C GLN A 192 -3.24 2.34 -1.30
N VAL A 193 -2.87 2.39 -2.58
CA VAL A 193 -1.88 3.34 -3.11
C VAL A 193 -2.59 4.44 -3.88
N SER A 194 -2.28 5.69 -3.59
CA SER A 194 -2.84 6.85 -4.27
C SER A 194 -1.75 7.88 -4.60
N PRO A 195 -1.64 8.31 -5.87
CA PRO A 195 -2.31 7.75 -7.04
C PRO A 195 -1.82 6.32 -7.35
N SER A 196 -2.62 5.52 -8.05
CA SER A 196 -2.25 4.13 -8.42
C SER A 196 -1.03 4.05 -9.36
N THR A 197 -0.76 5.13 -10.08
CA THR A 197 0.44 5.32 -10.89
C THR A 197 1.08 6.64 -10.51
N ILE A 198 2.33 6.63 -10.10
CA ILE A 198 3.10 7.79 -9.64
C ILE A 198 4.08 8.18 -10.75
N ALA A 199 3.93 9.38 -11.29
CA ALA A 199 4.82 9.90 -12.32
C ALA A 199 6.26 10.10 -11.78
N ALA A 200 7.23 10.20 -12.70
CA ALA A 200 8.63 10.49 -12.37
C ALA A 200 8.76 11.74 -11.47
N GLY A 201 9.52 11.64 -10.40
CA GLY A 201 9.75 12.73 -9.45
C GLY A 201 8.52 13.18 -8.67
N ARG A 202 7.44 12.37 -8.62
CA ARG A 202 6.20 12.72 -7.92
C ARG A 202 5.96 11.86 -6.70
N PRO A 203 5.31 12.42 -5.67
CA PRO A 203 4.94 11.68 -4.47
C PRO A 203 3.64 10.90 -4.64
N GLY A 204 3.42 9.97 -3.74
CA GLY A 204 2.19 9.24 -3.52
C GLY A 204 2.05 8.85 -2.06
N VAL A 205 0.97 8.15 -1.74
CA VAL A 205 0.68 7.70 -0.38
C VAL A 205 0.23 6.26 -0.41
N VAL A 206 0.80 5.43 0.44
CA VAL A 206 0.27 4.11 0.79
C VAL A 206 -0.55 4.26 2.07
N THR A 207 -1.83 3.95 2.01
CA THR A 207 -2.69 3.88 3.20
C THR A 207 -2.84 2.42 3.60
N LEU A 208 -2.42 2.08 4.81
CA LEU A 208 -2.59 0.76 5.42
C LEU A 208 -3.71 0.85 6.45
N THR A 209 -4.73 0.01 6.34
CA THR A 209 -5.85 -0.07 7.28
C THR A 209 -5.81 -1.40 8.02
N LEU A 210 -5.80 -1.34 9.35
CA LEU A 210 -5.86 -2.52 10.20
C LEU A 210 -7.32 -2.94 10.43
N LEU A 211 -7.62 -4.19 10.13
CA LEU A 211 -8.92 -4.82 10.39
C LEU A 211 -8.81 -5.61 11.70
N SER A 212 -8.98 -4.93 12.84
CA SER A 212 -8.70 -5.52 14.15
C SER A 212 -9.56 -6.74 14.50
N ASP A 213 -10.74 -6.86 13.89
CA ASP A 213 -11.60 -8.05 14.03
C ASP A 213 -10.99 -9.32 13.40
N LYS A 214 -10.12 -9.16 12.41
CA LYS A 214 -9.44 -10.26 11.74
C LYS A 214 -8.14 -10.68 12.44
N LEU A 215 -7.66 -9.91 13.42
CA LEU A 215 -6.56 -10.34 14.27
C LEU A 215 -7.01 -11.51 15.15
N ARG A 216 -6.23 -12.57 15.19
CA ARG A 216 -6.59 -13.81 15.89
C ARG A 216 -6.48 -13.64 17.40
N ASP A 217 -5.32 -13.23 17.86
CA ASP A 217 -4.95 -13.23 19.26
C ASP A 217 -4.84 -11.81 19.81
N PHE A 218 -5.18 -11.63 21.09
CA PHE A 218 -4.92 -10.40 21.81
C PHE A 218 -3.42 -10.20 22.04
N GLY A 219 -2.99 -8.94 22.15
CA GLY A 219 -1.60 -8.57 22.35
C GLY A 219 -0.90 -8.22 21.05
N LEU A 220 0.41 -8.37 21.03
CA LEU A 220 1.27 -7.97 19.92
C LEU A 220 1.20 -8.99 18.78
N THR A 221 0.88 -8.47 17.61
CA THR A 221 1.06 -9.14 16.31
C THR A 221 2.08 -8.34 15.51
N GLN A 222 3.05 -9.01 14.90
CA GLN A 222 4.05 -8.41 14.03
C GLN A 222 4.07 -9.13 12.70
N THR A 223 4.24 -8.38 11.63
CA THR A 223 4.37 -8.90 10.27
C THR A 223 5.25 -7.99 9.44
N THR A 224 5.87 -8.55 8.41
CA THR A 224 6.58 -7.80 7.38
C THR A 224 5.75 -7.83 6.10
N ILE A 225 5.45 -6.68 5.56
CA ILE A 225 4.89 -6.49 4.23
C ILE A 225 5.96 -5.88 3.33
N TYR A 226 5.75 -5.85 2.03
CA TYR A 226 6.75 -5.34 1.09
C TYR A 226 6.08 -4.38 0.11
N LEU A 227 6.78 -3.32 -0.27
CA LEU A 227 6.31 -2.36 -1.27
C LEU A 227 7.20 -2.47 -2.52
N GLY A 228 6.65 -3.00 -3.60
CA GLY A 228 7.30 -2.98 -4.91
C GLY A 228 6.94 -1.73 -5.70
N SER A 229 7.83 -1.29 -6.58
CA SER A 229 7.61 -0.13 -7.47
C SER A 229 6.61 -0.45 -8.58
N ASN A 230 6.55 -1.73 -8.99
CA ASN A 230 5.67 -2.19 -10.07
C ASN A 230 5.09 -3.57 -9.77
N PRO A 231 3.94 -3.94 -10.39
CA PRO A 231 3.38 -5.28 -10.27
C PRO A 231 4.36 -6.35 -10.77
N GLY A 232 4.39 -7.49 -10.07
CA GLY A 232 5.21 -8.65 -10.44
C GLY A 232 6.67 -8.59 -9.98
N GLU A 233 7.07 -7.57 -9.23
CA GLU A 233 8.38 -7.53 -8.61
C GLU A 233 8.56 -8.62 -7.55
N ARG A 234 9.81 -9.05 -7.38
CA ARG A 234 10.16 -10.00 -6.32
C ARG A 234 10.29 -9.31 -4.98
N VAL A 235 9.91 -10.03 -3.95
CA VAL A 235 10.11 -9.64 -2.55
C VAL A 235 11.59 -9.70 -2.21
N SER A 236 12.09 -8.66 -1.53
CA SER A 236 13.48 -8.54 -1.06
C SER A 236 13.53 -7.69 0.21
N ALA A 237 14.58 -7.83 0.99
CA ALA A 237 14.69 -7.16 2.30
C ALA A 237 14.71 -5.63 2.20
N ASP A 238 15.21 -5.08 1.10
CA ASP A 238 15.24 -3.64 0.82
C ASP A 238 13.86 -3.03 0.54
N LYS A 239 12.81 -3.85 0.40
CA LYS A 239 11.40 -3.45 0.19
C LYS A 239 10.53 -3.69 1.41
N ALA A 240 11.13 -4.07 2.53
CA ALA A 240 10.43 -4.48 3.74
C ALA A 240 9.86 -3.29 4.52
N ILE A 241 8.63 -3.44 4.97
CA ILE A 241 7.94 -2.55 5.92
C ILE A 241 7.49 -3.42 7.09
N GLU A 242 7.98 -3.07 8.27
CA GLU A 242 7.57 -3.74 9.50
C GLU A 242 6.25 -3.17 9.99
N VAL A 243 5.30 -4.06 10.28
CA VAL A 243 3.98 -3.67 10.79
C VAL A 243 3.74 -4.39 12.10
N SER A 244 3.40 -3.64 13.14
CA SER A 244 3.02 -4.16 14.44
C SER A 244 1.68 -3.61 14.90
N ALA A 245 0.94 -4.40 15.68
CA ALA A 245 -0.31 -4.01 16.29
C ALA A 245 -0.47 -4.68 17.67
N VAL A 246 -0.96 -3.93 18.65
CA VAL A 246 -1.33 -4.47 19.96
C VAL A 246 -2.85 -4.51 20.06
N LEU A 247 -3.41 -5.71 19.93
CA LEU A 247 -4.86 -5.89 20.02
C LEU A 247 -5.32 -5.99 21.49
N LEU A 248 -6.26 -5.11 21.84
CA LEU A 248 -6.95 -5.07 23.14
C LEU A 248 -8.39 -5.59 23.03
N PRO A 249 -8.99 -6.04 24.15
CA PRO A 249 -10.43 -6.32 24.20
C PRO A 249 -11.24 -5.07 23.86
N SER A 250 -12.46 -5.28 23.35
CA SER A 250 -13.40 -4.18 23.15
C SER A 250 -14.11 -3.82 24.47
N PHE A 251 -14.14 -2.54 24.79
CA PHE A 251 -14.83 -2.00 25.98
C PHE A 251 -16.01 -1.10 25.60
N LYS A 252 -16.50 -1.18 24.36
CA LYS A 252 -17.61 -0.35 23.83
C LYS A 252 -18.89 -0.41 24.67
N ASN A 253 -19.11 -1.54 25.35
CA ASN A 253 -20.30 -1.76 26.18
C ASN A 253 -20.11 -1.36 27.66
N ILE A 254 -18.94 -0.84 28.02
CA ILE A 254 -18.67 -0.39 29.39
C ILE A 254 -19.03 1.09 29.49
N THR A 255 -20.09 1.38 30.25
CA THR A 255 -20.50 2.73 30.62
C THR A 255 -19.96 3.09 32.00
N ASP A 256 -19.98 4.36 32.37
CA ASP A 256 -19.56 4.81 33.72
C ASP A 256 -20.33 4.08 34.82
N ALA A 257 -21.62 3.81 34.60
CA ALA A 257 -22.46 3.08 35.54
C ALA A 257 -22.03 1.62 35.71
N THR A 258 -21.57 0.95 34.64
CA THR A 258 -21.15 -0.46 34.68
C THR A 258 -19.66 -0.63 35.03
N ARG A 259 -18.85 0.41 34.85
CA ARG A 259 -17.42 0.39 35.15
C ARG A 259 -17.09 0.08 36.61
N GLN A 260 -17.96 0.49 37.55
CA GLN A 260 -17.81 0.17 38.97
C GLN A 260 -17.86 -1.35 39.26
N TYR A 261 -18.48 -2.13 38.38
CA TYR A 261 -18.59 -3.59 38.50
C TYR A 261 -17.50 -4.33 37.75
N ALA A 262 -16.68 -3.63 36.95
CA ALA A 262 -15.64 -4.21 36.17
C ALA A 262 -14.56 -4.90 37.04
N PRO A 263 -13.79 -5.85 36.50
CA PRO A 263 -12.62 -6.36 37.19
C PRO A 263 -11.61 -5.24 37.39
N LYS A 264 -10.84 -5.30 38.48
CA LYS A 264 -9.79 -4.33 38.80
C LYS A 264 -8.51 -5.05 39.18
N MET A 265 -7.54 -5.04 38.29
CA MET A 265 -6.27 -5.72 38.51
C MET A 265 -5.33 -4.90 39.40
N SER A 266 -4.76 -5.57 40.40
CA SER A 266 -3.60 -5.11 41.15
C SER A 266 -2.45 -6.07 40.98
N LEU A 267 -1.24 -5.54 40.84
CA LEU A 267 -0.01 -6.34 40.76
C LEU A 267 0.87 -6.02 41.96
N SER A 268 1.53 -7.03 42.53
CA SER A 268 2.53 -6.83 43.58
C SER A 268 3.74 -6.03 43.09
N ALA A 269 4.06 -6.11 41.80
CA ALA A 269 5.09 -5.34 41.13
C ALA A 269 4.88 -5.30 39.62
N THR A 270 5.28 -4.22 38.96
CA THR A 270 5.41 -4.06 37.50
C THR A 270 6.85 -4.17 37.03
N TYR A 271 7.77 -4.31 37.97
CA TYR A 271 9.21 -4.51 37.76
C TYR A 271 9.67 -5.68 38.60
N LEU A 272 10.36 -6.65 37.99
CA LEU A 272 10.84 -7.84 38.64
C LEU A 272 12.36 -7.90 38.51
N ASP A 273 13.07 -7.62 39.61
CA ASP A 273 14.52 -7.81 39.68
C ASP A 273 14.83 -9.26 40.13
N LEU A 274 15.48 -10.03 39.27
CA LEU A 274 15.92 -11.40 39.54
C LEU A 274 17.38 -11.48 40.02
N GLY A 275 18.06 -10.33 40.11
CA GLY A 275 19.46 -10.23 40.48
C GLY A 275 20.43 -10.94 39.51
N SER A 276 21.66 -11.24 39.96
CA SER A 276 22.64 -11.95 39.16
C SER A 276 22.36 -13.45 39.11
N PHE A 277 22.66 -14.09 37.96
CA PHE A 277 22.63 -15.54 37.84
C PHE A 277 23.57 -16.26 38.81
N ALA A 278 24.71 -15.64 39.17
CA ALA A 278 25.71 -16.21 40.10
C ALA A 278 26.04 -17.69 39.79
N GLY A 279 26.26 -18.02 38.50
CA GLY A 279 26.55 -19.38 38.03
C GLY A 279 25.34 -20.28 37.83
N LYS A 280 24.14 -19.88 38.23
CA LYS A 280 22.91 -20.66 38.03
C LYS A 280 22.42 -20.56 36.58
N LYS A 281 21.94 -21.68 36.05
CA LYS A 281 21.35 -21.73 34.67
C LYS A 281 20.00 -21.04 34.57
N LYS A 282 19.26 -20.93 35.67
CA LYS A 282 17.92 -20.32 35.72
C LYS A 282 17.74 -19.48 36.99
N LYS A 283 17.03 -18.36 36.86
CA LYS A 283 16.54 -17.55 37.97
C LYS A 283 15.02 -17.46 37.92
N ARG A 284 14.39 -17.43 39.09
CA ARG A 284 12.92 -17.42 39.20
C ARG A 284 12.49 -16.28 40.11
N GLY A 285 11.39 -15.65 39.73
CA GLY A 285 10.65 -14.68 40.52
C GLY A 285 9.14 -14.89 40.36
N GLU A 286 8.38 -14.20 41.18
CA GLU A 286 6.94 -14.33 41.23
C GLU A 286 6.29 -12.95 41.38
N ILE A 287 5.18 -12.75 40.70
CA ILE A 287 4.31 -11.57 40.81
C ILE A 287 2.90 -12.06 41.17
N ILE A 288 2.30 -11.44 42.18
CA ILE A 288 0.93 -11.75 42.58
C ILE A 288 0.02 -10.79 41.80
N ILE A 289 -1.01 -11.37 41.17
CA ILE A 289 -2.08 -10.67 40.47
C ILE A 289 -3.33 -10.82 41.34
N THR A 290 -3.90 -9.70 41.82
CA THR A 290 -5.10 -9.72 42.64
C THR A 290 -6.23 -9.01 41.91
N ASN A 291 -7.43 -9.57 41.94
CA ASN A 291 -8.63 -8.95 41.43
C ASN A 291 -9.35 -8.20 42.54
N ASN A 292 -9.23 -6.89 42.58
CA ASN A 292 -9.93 -5.98 43.51
C ASN A 292 -11.28 -5.49 42.97
N GLY A 293 -11.71 -6.02 41.81
CA GLY A 293 -12.99 -5.68 41.18
C GLY A 293 -14.15 -6.54 41.68
N ARG A 294 -15.28 -6.40 41.01
CA ARG A 294 -16.52 -7.10 41.39
C ARG A 294 -16.93 -8.22 40.43
N THR A 295 -16.25 -8.33 39.29
CA THR A 295 -16.42 -9.41 38.30
C THR A 295 -15.10 -10.11 38.05
N ASP A 296 -15.12 -11.26 37.40
CA ASP A 296 -13.95 -12.05 37.12
C ASP A 296 -12.92 -11.30 36.27
N LEU A 297 -11.69 -11.25 36.75
CA LEU A 297 -10.55 -10.77 36.01
C LEU A 297 -9.99 -11.91 35.11
N GLU A 298 -9.96 -11.69 33.83
CA GLU A 298 -9.42 -12.66 32.87
C GLU A 298 -8.10 -12.17 32.26
N ILE A 299 -7.08 -13.00 32.34
CA ILE A 299 -5.82 -12.76 31.63
C ILE A 299 -5.95 -13.37 30.23
N ARG A 300 -6.27 -12.50 29.26
CA ARG A 300 -6.55 -12.88 27.86
C ARG A 300 -5.33 -13.40 27.14
N ASN A 301 -4.19 -12.76 27.35
CA ASN A 301 -2.91 -13.20 26.76
C ASN A 301 -1.72 -12.79 27.63
N ILE A 302 -0.63 -13.56 27.50
CA ILE A 302 0.69 -13.24 28.06
C ILE A 302 1.72 -13.54 26.98
N GLN A 303 2.52 -12.54 26.63
CA GLN A 303 3.55 -12.64 25.61
C GLN A 303 4.90 -12.17 26.18
N MET A 304 5.98 -12.84 25.82
CA MET A 304 7.33 -12.43 26.11
C MET A 304 7.93 -11.79 24.87
N PHE A 305 8.40 -10.55 24.97
CA PHE A 305 9.07 -9.86 23.86
C PHE A 305 10.50 -10.34 23.64
N THR A 306 11.00 -11.21 24.49
CA THR A 306 12.41 -11.58 24.54
C THR A 306 12.56 -13.06 24.74
N ALA A 307 13.39 -13.70 23.92
CA ALA A 307 13.80 -15.06 24.17
C ALA A 307 14.48 -15.18 25.54
N GLY A 308 14.27 -16.31 26.24
CA GLY A 308 14.91 -16.59 27.52
C GLY A 308 14.10 -16.22 28.76
N LEU A 309 12.86 -15.78 28.59
CA LEU A 309 11.86 -15.78 29.65
C LEU A 309 10.88 -16.95 29.44
N GLU A 310 10.61 -17.68 30.50
CA GLU A 310 9.53 -18.67 30.60
C GLU A 310 8.53 -18.12 31.62
N VAL A 311 7.23 -18.09 31.30
CA VAL A 311 6.19 -17.61 32.22
C VAL A 311 5.14 -18.71 32.44
N SER A 312 4.65 -18.82 33.66
CA SER A 312 3.50 -19.65 33.99
C SER A 312 2.56 -18.92 34.94
N LEU A 313 1.27 -19.07 34.70
CA LEU A 313 0.21 -18.45 35.49
C LEU A 313 -0.62 -19.53 36.16
N SER A 314 -0.89 -19.41 37.46
CA SER A 314 -1.63 -20.41 38.24
C SER A 314 -3.07 -20.55 37.76
N THR A 315 -3.73 -19.44 37.37
CA THR A 315 -5.05 -19.43 36.75
C THR A 315 -5.21 -18.18 35.87
N ARG A 316 -5.92 -18.32 34.74
CA ARG A 316 -6.22 -17.19 33.85
C ARG A 316 -7.49 -16.45 34.25
N LYS A 317 -8.35 -17.07 35.08
CA LYS A 317 -9.59 -16.47 35.55
C LYS A 317 -9.52 -16.29 37.06
N ILE A 318 -9.59 -15.08 37.54
CA ILE A 318 -9.38 -14.70 38.93
C ILE A 318 -10.68 -14.08 39.43
N ALA A 319 -11.34 -14.76 40.35
CA ALA A 319 -12.59 -14.29 40.97
C ALA A 319 -12.38 -13.00 41.78
N PRO A 320 -13.44 -12.21 42.04
CA PRO A 320 -13.37 -11.07 42.94
C PRO A 320 -12.70 -11.40 44.28
N GLY A 321 -11.73 -10.59 44.69
CA GLY A 321 -10.95 -10.78 45.92
C GLY A 321 -9.90 -11.88 45.87
N ALA A 322 -9.85 -12.69 44.82
CA ALA A 322 -8.87 -13.77 44.67
C ALA A 322 -7.56 -13.28 44.03
N SER A 323 -6.55 -14.13 44.11
CA SER A 323 -5.23 -13.84 43.52
C SER A 323 -4.69 -15.02 42.70
N ALA A 324 -3.90 -14.70 41.67
CA ALA A 324 -3.14 -15.63 40.86
C ALA A 324 -1.64 -15.35 40.99
N ARG A 325 -0.81 -16.35 40.74
CA ARG A 325 0.66 -16.26 40.74
C ARG A 325 1.19 -16.32 39.32
N LEU A 326 1.88 -15.27 38.91
CA LEU A 326 2.67 -15.22 37.69
C LEU A 326 4.11 -15.58 38.04
N ARG A 327 4.57 -16.78 37.67
CA ARG A 327 5.97 -17.18 37.80
C ARG A 327 6.73 -16.83 36.58
N VAL A 328 7.87 -16.18 36.76
CA VAL A 328 8.79 -15.79 35.70
C VAL A 328 10.10 -16.52 35.93
N THR A 329 10.57 -17.19 34.91
CA THR A 329 11.86 -17.89 34.91
C THR A 329 12.75 -17.28 33.83
N ALA A 330 13.90 -16.77 34.21
CA ALA A 330 14.92 -16.31 33.28
C ALA A 330 15.94 -17.44 33.03
N VAL A 331 16.29 -17.68 31.77
CA VAL A 331 17.21 -18.71 31.30
C VAL A 331 18.49 -18.05 30.78
N ALA A 332 19.63 -18.30 31.48
CA ALA A 332 20.89 -17.60 31.21
C ALA A 332 21.39 -17.75 29.77
N SER A 333 21.39 -19.01 29.25
CA SER A 333 21.91 -19.29 27.89
C SER A 333 21.15 -18.57 26.77
N ALA A 334 19.85 -18.35 26.96
CA ALA A 334 19.01 -17.68 25.96
C ALA A 334 19.11 -16.16 26.09
N LEU A 335 19.21 -15.62 27.30
CA LEU A 335 19.32 -14.19 27.56
C LEU A 335 20.68 -13.59 27.17
N HIS A 336 21.75 -14.36 27.11
CA HIS A 336 23.06 -13.90 26.65
C HIS A 336 23.05 -13.34 25.21
N LYS A 337 22.10 -13.79 24.38
CA LYS A 337 21.96 -13.36 22.97
C LYS A 337 21.07 -12.14 22.79
N VAL A 338 20.43 -11.65 23.85
CA VAL A 338 19.43 -10.59 23.78
C VAL A 338 20.04 -9.25 24.17
N ARG A 339 19.82 -8.22 23.34
CA ARG A 339 20.32 -6.85 23.59
C ARG A 339 19.32 -5.95 24.31
N THR A 340 18.02 -6.28 24.24
CA THR A 340 16.94 -5.49 24.84
C THR A 340 16.60 -5.99 26.25
N ARG A 341 16.05 -5.10 27.11
CA ARG A 341 15.53 -5.50 28.42
C ARG A 341 14.36 -6.46 28.24
N PRO A 342 14.37 -7.62 28.92
CA PRO A 342 13.26 -8.55 28.87
C PRO A 342 11.97 -7.93 29.40
N ARG A 343 10.87 -8.13 28.70
CA ARG A 343 9.56 -7.61 29.07
C ARG A 343 8.49 -8.67 28.83
N ILE A 344 7.44 -8.62 29.64
CA ILE A 344 6.26 -9.47 29.51
C ILE A 344 5.08 -8.54 29.24
N LEU A 345 4.37 -8.77 28.15
CA LEU A 345 3.09 -8.13 27.85
C LEU A 345 1.96 -9.02 28.37
N MET A 346 1.04 -8.42 29.10
CA MET A 346 -0.17 -9.09 29.57
C MET A 346 -1.40 -8.29 29.12
N ILE A 347 -2.36 -8.96 28.51
CA ILE A 347 -3.66 -8.40 28.09
C ILE A 347 -4.75 -8.95 28.98
N THR A 348 -5.61 -8.05 29.48
CA THR A 348 -6.67 -8.38 30.44
C THR A 348 -8.01 -7.80 30.01
N ASN A 349 -9.08 -8.21 30.69
CA ASN A 349 -10.40 -7.63 30.55
C ASN A 349 -10.68 -6.48 31.55
N ASP A 350 -9.66 -6.01 32.28
CA ASP A 350 -9.77 -4.80 33.10
C ASP A 350 -9.75 -3.56 32.18
N PRO A 351 -10.83 -2.74 32.15
CA PRO A 351 -10.89 -1.57 31.26
C PRO A 351 -9.89 -0.47 31.61
N ASP A 352 -9.36 -0.45 32.83
CA ASP A 352 -8.36 0.52 33.29
C ASP A 352 -6.93 -0.01 33.10
N LYS A 353 -6.77 -1.33 32.94
CA LYS A 353 -5.48 -2.02 32.79
C LYS A 353 -5.57 -3.13 31.74
N ALA A 354 -6.13 -2.79 30.57
CA ALA A 354 -6.25 -3.74 29.46
C ALA A 354 -4.89 -4.25 28.96
N LYS A 355 -3.88 -3.38 29.00
CA LYS A 355 -2.48 -3.65 28.62
C LYS A 355 -1.57 -3.40 29.81
N VAL A 356 -0.78 -4.38 30.17
CA VAL A 356 0.25 -4.24 31.20
C VAL A 356 1.56 -4.77 30.69
N VAL A 357 2.62 -3.99 30.88
CA VAL A 357 4.00 -4.38 30.57
C VAL A 357 4.75 -4.56 31.88
N ILE A 358 5.31 -5.74 32.09
CA ILE A 358 6.14 -6.06 33.23
C ILE A 358 7.59 -6.10 32.76
N ALA A 359 8.42 -5.24 33.30
CA ALA A 359 9.85 -5.23 33.06
C ALA A 359 10.55 -6.27 33.94
N VAL A 360 11.47 -7.05 33.34
CA VAL A 360 12.26 -8.04 34.06
C VAL A 360 13.75 -7.64 33.96
N ASP A 361 14.39 -7.50 35.09
CA ASP A 361 15.85 -7.28 35.15
C ASP A 361 16.55 -8.50 35.69
N VAL A 362 17.66 -8.84 35.05
CA VAL A 362 18.54 -9.91 35.47
C VAL A 362 19.97 -9.58 35.07
N LYS A 363 20.85 -9.51 36.04
CA LYS A 363 22.28 -9.29 35.80
C LYS A 363 22.91 -10.56 35.24
N ARG A 364 23.55 -10.38 34.09
CA ARG A 364 24.19 -11.44 33.30
C ARG A 364 25.53 -11.85 33.88
#